data_b5df4e61ddb4bf7570937aafd835f804
#
_entry.id   b5df4e61ddb4bf7570937aafd835f804
#
_cell.length_a   1.000
_cell.length_b   1.000
_cell.length_c   1.000
_cell.angle_alpha   90.00
_cell.angle_beta   90.00
_cell.angle_gamma   90.00
#
_symmetry.space_group_name_H-M   'P 1'
#
loop_
_entity.id
_entity.type
_entity.pdbx_description
1 polymer ?
#
loop_
_entity_poly.entity_id
_entity_poly.type
_entity_poly.pdbx_seq_one_letter_code
_entity_poly.pdbx_strand_id
1 'polypeptide(L)'
;RGMRAPVADTCNLLTFDREGHVIGSKTRAEVQALIMSQSGAADFAGIAVPALGIFAVPQGDLPHVALLDPEDLAAYREWKEEWNAWQADVLQRMRTGMKDLELLTLPGANHYLFLTQEAEVVQQLRAFLLDPED
;
A
#
# COMPACT_ATOMS: atom_id res chain seq x y z
N ARG A 1 -7.81 -14.38 9.72
CA ARG A 1 -8.04 -13.55 10.94
C ARG A 1 -8.05 -12.11 10.48
N GLY A 2 -9.20 -11.40 10.61
CA GLY A 2 -9.30 -10.01 10.28
C GLY A 2 -8.37 -9.17 11.17
N MET A 3 -7.65 -8.24 10.56
CA MET A 3 -6.80 -7.30 11.28
C MET A 3 -7.68 -6.35 12.09
N ARG A 4 -7.39 -6.22 13.38
CA ARG A 4 -7.97 -5.17 14.22
C ARG A 4 -6.94 -4.05 14.31
N ALA A 5 -7.15 -2.98 13.56
CA ALA A 5 -6.39 -1.76 13.80
C ALA A 5 -6.64 -1.28 15.24
N PRO A 6 -5.63 -0.72 15.92
CA PRO A 6 -5.83 -0.09 17.21
C PRO A 6 -6.94 0.97 17.11
N VAL A 7 -7.93 0.91 18.00
CA VAL A 7 -9.08 1.83 17.98
C VAL A 7 -8.63 3.29 18.00
N ALA A 8 -7.57 3.59 18.75
CA ALA A 8 -6.99 4.92 18.84
C ALA A 8 -6.53 5.45 17.48
N ASP A 9 -5.86 4.63 16.67
CA ASP A 9 -5.36 5.04 15.35
C ASP A 9 -6.51 5.23 14.37
N THR A 10 -7.50 4.36 14.40
CA THR A 10 -8.70 4.48 13.56
C THR A 10 -9.47 5.75 13.90
N CYS A 11 -9.68 6.06 15.19
CA CYS A 11 -10.33 7.29 15.64
C CYS A 11 -9.54 8.57 15.34
N ASN A 12 -8.23 8.48 15.16
CA ASN A 12 -7.39 9.62 14.78
C ASN A 12 -7.47 9.96 13.30
N LEU A 13 -7.79 8.99 12.45
CA LEU A 13 -7.80 9.15 11.00
C LEU A 13 -9.20 9.34 10.42
N LEU A 14 -10.21 8.77 11.05
CA LEU A 14 -11.57 8.71 10.52
C LEU A 14 -12.57 9.42 11.43
N THR A 15 -13.64 9.91 10.82
CA THR A 15 -14.82 10.45 11.51
C THR A 15 -15.94 9.40 11.45
N PHE A 16 -16.62 9.18 12.57
CA PHE A 16 -17.69 8.21 12.70
C PHE A 16 -19.00 8.89 13.07
N ASP A 17 -20.13 8.34 12.63
CA ASP A 17 -21.44 8.67 13.15
C ASP A 17 -21.69 8.06 14.53
N ARG A 18 -22.92 8.26 15.07
CA ARG A 18 -23.29 7.72 16.39
C ARG A 18 -23.43 6.20 16.39
N GLU A 19 -23.68 5.60 15.26
CA GLU A 19 -23.83 4.18 15.01
C GLU A 19 -22.49 3.48 14.76
N GLY A 20 -21.40 4.26 14.59
CA GLY A 20 -20.04 3.75 14.36
C GLY A 20 -19.68 3.57 12.87
N HIS A 21 -20.48 4.08 11.93
CA HIS A 21 -20.15 4.07 10.52
C HIS A 21 -19.15 5.18 10.17
N VAL A 22 -18.25 4.91 9.26
CA VAL A 22 -17.30 5.90 8.76
C VAL A 22 -18.05 6.91 7.88
N ILE A 23 -18.02 8.18 8.27
CA ILE A 23 -18.66 9.29 7.54
C ILE A 23 -17.66 10.26 6.91
N GLY A 24 -16.36 10.06 7.14
CA GLY A 24 -15.34 10.90 6.54
C GLY A 24 -13.92 10.62 7.08
N SER A 25 -12.97 11.35 6.50
CA SER A 25 -11.57 11.37 6.93
C SER A 25 -11.27 12.68 7.66
N LYS A 26 -10.44 12.61 8.69
CA LYS A 26 -9.88 13.79 9.36
C LYS A 26 -8.73 14.44 8.59
N THR A 27 -8.19 13.73 7.62
CA THR A 27 -7.20 14.30 6.72
C THR A 27 -7.86 15.35 5.83
N ARG A 28 -7.32 16.55 5.80
CA ARG A 28 -7.83 17.63 4.94
C ARG A 28 -7.78 17.22 3.47
N ALA A 29 -8.80 17.59 2.71
CA ALA A 29 -8.89 17.25 1.29
C ALA A 29 -7.68 17.74 0.48
N GLU A 30 -7.14 18.92 0.81
CA GLU A 30 -5.96 19.48 0.16
C GLU A 30 -4.71 18.65 0.42
N VAL A 31 -4.55 18.12 1.65
CA VAL A 31 -3.43 17.24 2.01
C VAL A 31 -3.56 15.91 1.29
N GLN A 32 -4.76 15.37 1.23
CA GLN A 32 -5.05 14.13 0.52
C GLN A 32 -4.78 14.26 -0.98
N ALA A 33 -5.24 15.36 -1.59
CA ALA A 33 -4.98 15.67 -2.99
C ALA A 33 -3.47 15.86 -3.27
N LEU A 34 -2.73 16.53 -2.36
CA LEU A 34 -1.30 16.68 -2.48
C LEU A 34 -0.55 15.34 -2.44
N ILE A 35 -0.89 14.45 -1.49
CA ILE A 35 -0.31 13.11 -1.40
C ILE A 35 -0.57 12.33 -2.69
N MET A 36 -1.80 12.34 -3.17
CA MET A 36 -2.19 11.60 -4.38
C MET A 36 -1.53 12.17 -5.65
N SER A 37 -1.41 13.50 -5.76
CA SER A 37 -0.78 14.11 -6.93
C SER A 37 0.73 13.87 -7.03
N GLN A 38 1.40 13.64 -5.92
CA GLN A 38 2.85 13.40 -5.88
C GLN A 38 3.23 11.91 -5.95
N SER A 39 2.31 11.02 -5.65
CA SER A 39 2.58 9.57 -5.65
C SER A 39 2.97 9.01 -7.04
N GLY A 40 2.56 9.67 -8.13
CA GLY A 40 2.91 9.29 -9.50
C GLY A 40 4.18 9.93 -10.06
N ALA A 41 4.74 10.93 -9.39
CA ALA A 41 5.84 11.76 -9.91
C ALA A 41 7.22 11.42 -9.30
N ALA A 42 7.32 10.36 -8.49
CA ALA A 42 8.58 10.01 -7.83
C ALA A 42 9.67 9.70 -8.85
N ASP A 43 10.78 10.44 -8.77
CA ASP A 43 12.02 10.17 -9.50
C ASP A 43 12.93 9.30 -8.64
N PHE A 44 13.10 8.06 -9.05
CA PHE A 44 13.94 7.09 -8.35
C PHE A 44 15.41 7.13 -8.81
N ALA A 45 15.72 7.82 -9.91
CA ALA A 45 17.07 7.84 -10.48
C ALA A 45 18.11 8.55 -9.59
N GLY A 46 17.64 9.43 -8.69
CA GLY A 46 18.49 10.12 -7.72
C GLY A 46 18.89 9.28 -6.50
N ILE A 47 18.34 8.07 -6.33
CA ILE A 47 18.63 7.21 -5.18
C ILE A 47 19.87 6.38 -5.52
N ALA A 48 20.99 6.73 -4.88
CA ALA A 48 22.32 6.14 -5.14
C ALA A 48 22.80 5.22 -3.99
N VAL A 49 21.95 4.96 -3.02
CA VAL A 49 22.24 4.07 -1.89
C VAL A 49 21.49 2.74 -2.06
N PRO A 50 21.98 1.64 -1.44
CA PRO A 50 21.24 0.40 -1.38
C PRO A 50 19.83 0.63 -0.84
N ALA A 51 18.85 0.00 -1.43
CA ALA A 51 17.46 0.17 -1.04
C ALA A 51 16.69 -1.15 -1.08
N LEU A 52 15.85 -1.36 -0.07
CA LEU A 52 14.92 -2.48 0.00
C LEU A 52 13.49 -1.98 -0.18
N GLY A 53 12.80 -2.46 -1.22
CA GLY A 53 11.38 -2.22 -1.44
C GLY A 53 10.58 -3.47 -1.08
N ILE A 54 9.61 -3.35 -0.17
CA ILE A 54 8.70 -4.45 0.18
C ILE A 54 7.28 -4.04 -0.18
N PHE A 55 6.66 -4.78 -1.09
CA PHE A 55 5.35 -4.45 -1.65
C PHE A 55 4.30 -5.52 -1.36
N ALA A 56 3.17 -5.08 -0.83
CA ALA A 56 1.96 -5.89 -0.77
C ALA A 56 1.36 -6.01 -2.18
N VAL A 57 1.12 -7.25 -2.62
CA VAL A 57 0.37 -7.53 -3.84
C VAL A 57 -0.94 -8.21 -3.44
N PRO A 58 -2.03 -7.45 -3.26
CA PRO A 58 -3.32 -8.02 -2.88
C PRO A 58 -3.78 -9.06 -3.91
N GLN A 59 -4.19 -10.22 -3.42
CA GLN A 59 -4.80 -11.27 -4.26
C GLN A 59 -6.30 -11.32 -4.00
N GLY A 60 -7.06 -11.35 -5.09
CA GLY A 60 -8.51 -11.41 -5.05
C GLY A 60 -9.15 -10.05 -4.74
N ASP A 61 -10.44 -10.12 -4.47
CA ASP A 61 -11.25 -8.96 -4.11
C ASP A 61 -11.39 -8.85 -2.59
N LEU A 62 -11.59 -7.62 -2.11
CA LEU A 62 -11.92 -7.40 -0.71
C LEU A 62 -13.29 -8.01 -0.38
N PRO A 63 -13.49 -8.54 0.84
CA PRO A 63 -14.72 -9.26 1.18
C PRO A 63 -16.03 -8.48 0.93
N HIS A 64 -15.99 -7.14 1.07
CA HIS A 64 -17.16 -6.29 0.83
C HIS A 64 -17.53 -6.13 -0.65
N VAL A 65 -16.62 -6.47 -1.58
CA VAL A 65 -16.88 -6.38 -3.03
C VAL A 65 -18.01 -7.32 -3.45
N ALA A 66 -18.17 -8.44 -2.75
CA ALA A 66 -19.27 -9.36 -2.98
C ALA A 66 -20.67 -8.78 -2.60
N LEU A 67 -20.68 -7.64 -1.89
CA LEU A 67 -21.89 -6.96 -1.44
C LEU A 67 -22.24 -5.74 -2.32
N LEU A 68 -21.39 -5.39 -3.28
CA LEU A 68 -21.64 -4.26 -4.19
C LEU A 68 -22.74 -4.60 -5.18
N ASP A 69 -23.55 -3.60 -5.51
CA ASP A 69 -24.47 -3.72 -6.61
C ASP A 69 -23.74 -3.75 -7.98
N PRO A 70 -24.43 -4.06 -9.10
CA PRO A 70 -23.76 -4.21 -10.39
C PRO A 70 -23.05 -2.95 -10.91
N GLU A 71 -23.54 -1.76 -10.58
CA GLU A 71 -22.95 -0.49 -11.01
C GLU A 71 -21.68 -0.20 -10.21
N ASP A 72 -21.73 -0.30 -8.89
CA ASP A 72 -20.58 -0.15 -7.99
C ASP A 72 -19.52 -1.21 -8.26
N LEU A 73 -19.92 -2.44 -8.57
CA LEU A 73 -19.00 -3.52 -8.94
C LEU A 73 -18.27 -3.22 -10.25
N ALA A 74 -18.94 -2.62 -11.24
CA ALA A 74 -18.30 -2.21 -12.49
C ALA A 74 -17.28 -1.09 -12.25
N ALA A 75 -17.63 -0.06 -11.50
CA ALA A 75 -16.74 1.03 -11.12
C ALA A 75 -15.53 0.53 -10.29
N TYR A 76 -15.76 -0.39 -9.36
CA TYR A 76 -14.68 -1.02 -8.60
C TYR A 76 -13.68 -1.77 -9.48
N ARG A 77 -14.17 -2.51 -10.49
CA ARG A 77 -13.31 -3.26 -11.41
C ARG A 77 -12.44 -2.34 -12.25
N GLU A 78 -13.02 -1.28 -12.80
CA GLU A 78 -12.30 -0.27 -13.57
C GLU A 78 -11.21 0.38 -12.71
N TRP A 79 -11.55 0.85 -11.50
CA TRP A 79 -10.59 1.39 -10.55
C TRP A 79 -9.48 0.39 -10.21
N LYS A 80 -9.81 -0.88 -10.03
CA LYS A 80 -8.84 -1.93 -9.69
C LYS A 80 -7.85 -2.18 -10.84
N GLU A 81 -8.31 -2.14 -12.09
CA GLU A 81 -7.45 -2.25 -13.26
C GLU A 81 -6.48 -1.07 -13.35
N GLU A 82 -6.96 0.15 -13.17
CA GLU A 82 -6.13 1.35 -13.14
C GLU A 82 -5.10 1.31 -12.00
N TRP A 83 -5.53 0.89 -10.81
CA TRP A 83 -4.66 0.74 -9.67
C TRP A 83 -3.55 -0.30 -9.92
N ASN A 84 -3.87 -1.44 -10.47
CA ASN A 84 -2.91 -2.48 -10.79
C ASN A 84 -1.89 -2.00 -11.85
N ALA A 85 -2.36 -1.30 -12.87
CA ALA A 85 -1.51 -0.71 -13.90
C ALA A 85 -0.56 0.33 -13.30
N TRP A 86 -1.06 1.21 -12.44
CA TRP A 86 -0.24 2.19 -11.73
C TRP A 86 0.81 1.53 -10.83
N GLN A 87 0.44 0.50 -10.05
CA GLN A 87 1.41 -0.23 -9.23
C GLN A 87 2.51 -0.88 -10.07
N ALA A 88 2.15 -1.51 -11.19
CA ALA A 88 3.11 -2.13 -12.09
C ALA A 88 4.09 -1.08 -12.68
N ASP A 89 3.60 0.10 -13.05
CA ASP A 89 4.42 1.21 -13.54
C ASP A 89 5.39 1.71 -12.46
N VAL A 90 4.92 1.91 -11.23
CA VAL A 90 5.78 2.32 -10.10
C VAL A 90 6.89 1.31 -9.87
N LEU A 91 6.56 0.01 -9.79
CA LEU A 91 7.55 -1.04 -9.60
C LEU A 91 8.57 -1.08 -10.73
N GLN A 92 8.13 -0.88 -11.97
CA GLN A 92 9.01 -0.85 -13.14
C GLN A 92 9.95 0.37 -13.09
N ARG A 93 9.43 1.54 -12.75
CA ARG A 93 10.26 2.76 -12.59
C ARG A 93 11.28 2.63 -11.47
N MET A 94 10.93 2.00 -10.35
CA MET A 94 11.89 1.70 -9.29
C MET A 94 13.01 0.79 -9.78
N ARG A 95 12.67 -0.32 -10.46
CA ARG A 95 13.66 -1.26 -11.01
C ARG A 95 14.60 -0.63 -12.03
N THR A 96 14.10 0.31 -12.83
CA THR A 96 14.91 0.96 -13.88
C THR A 96 15.67 2.18 -13.36
N GLY A 97 15.15 2.87 -12.35
CA GLY A 97 15.73 4.09 -11.79
C GLY A 97 16.77 3.85 -10.71
N MET A 98 16.56 2.86 -9.86
CA MET A 98 17.45 2.56 -8.73
C MET A 98 18.46 1.49 -9.13
N LYS A 99 19.75 1.76 -8.93
CA LYS A 99 20.83 0.83 -9.31
C LYS A 99 20.98 -0.35 -8.37
N ASP A 100 20.73 -0.13 -7.10
CA ASP A 100 20.96 -1.07 -6.02
C ASP A 100 19.64 -1.24 -5.24
N LEU A 101 18.69 -1.89 -5.91
CA LEU A 101 17.34 -2.14 -5.39
C LEU A 101 17.10 -3.63 -5.22
N GLU A 102 16.92 -4.06 -3.99
CA GLU A 102 16.24 -5.30 -3.68
C GLU A 102 14.73 -5.08 -3.65
N LEU A 103 13.97 -5.90 -4.37
CA LEU A 103 12.52 -5.76 -4.48
C LEU A 103 11.83 -7.07 -4.10
N LEU A 104 11.16 -7.05 -2.95
CA LEU A 104 10.32 -8.15 -2.48
C LEU A 104 8.85 -7.81 -2.72
N THR A 105 8.12 -8.71 -3.34
CA THR A 105 6.67 -8.64 -3.43
C THR A 105 6.05 -9.74 -2.59
N LEU A 106 5.08 -9.40 -1.74
CA LEU A 106 4.38 -10.34 -0.86
C LEU A 106 2.96 -10.59 -1.40
N PRO A 107 2.74 -11.72 -2.09
CA PRO A 107 1.43 -12.06 -2.64
C PRO A 107 0.42 -12.31 -1.53
N GLY A 108 -0.80 -11.79 -1.69
CA GLY A 108 -1.87 -11.92 -0.70
C GLY A 108 -1.71 -11.05 0.54
N ALA A 109 -0.65 -10.26 0.63
CA ALA A 109 -0.49 -9.28 1.69
C ALA A 109 -1.44 -8.10 1.47
N ASN A 110 -1.91 -7.50 2.55
CA ASN A 110 -2.63 -6.24 2.50
C ASN A 110 -1.67 -5.04 2.65
N HIS A 111 -2.23 -3.83 2.53
CA HIS A 111 -1.48 -2.58 2.66
C HIS A 111 -0.65 -2.47 3.96
N TYR A 112 -1.11 -3.08 5.05
CA TYR A 112 -0.42 -3.09 6.35
C TYR A 112 0.43 -4.36 6.52
N LEU A 113 1.26 -4.68 5.53
CA LEU A 113 2.10 -5.89 5.51
C LEU A 113 3.00 -6.03 6.75
N PHE A 114 3.48 -4.94 7.31
CA PHE A 114 4.28 -4.93 8.54
C PHE A 114 3.51 -5.36 9.79
N LEU A 115 2.17 -5.36 9.76
CA LEU A 115 1.31 -5.90 10.82
C LEU A 115 0.83 -7.33 10.53
N THR A 116 0.59 -7.64 9.25
CA THR A 116 -0.01 -8.91 8.85
C THR A 116 1.01 -9.98 8.49
N GLN A 117 2.21 -9.56 8.12
CA GLN A 117 3.34 -10.42 7.75
C GLN A 117 4.64 -9.96 8.44
N GLU A 118 4.54 -9.56 9.70
CA GLU A 118 5.63 -8.99 10.49
C GLU A 118 6.90 -9.85 10.45
N ALA A 119 6.76 -11.16 10.63
CA ALA A 119 7.89 -12.07 10.66
C ALA A 119 8.71 -12.04 9.36
N GLU A 120 8.03 -12.06 8.21
CA GLU A 120 8.66 -11.98 6.89
C GLU A 120 9.33 -10.63 6.68
N VAL A 121 8.62 -9.54 6.99
CA VAL A 121 9.15 -8.17 6.86
C VAL A 121 10.39 -7.98 7.73
N VAL A 122 10.34 -8.42 8.99
CA VAL A 122 11.49 -8.32 9.90
C VAL A 122 12.67 -9.17 9.43
N GLN A 123 12.41 -10.36 8.89
CA GLN A 123 13.47 -11.22 8.34
C GLN A 123 14.17 -10.54 7.17
N GLN A 124 13.42 -9.97 6.22
CA GLN A 124 13.98 -9.28 5.05
C GLN A 124 14.72 -8.01 5.44
N LEU A 125 14.19 -7.22 6.37
CA LEU A 125 14.88 -6.04 6.90
C LEU A 125 16.20 -6.41 7.59
N ARG A 126 16.22 -7.51 8.35
CA ARG A 126 17.46 -7.97 8.99
C ARG A 126 18.49 -8.46 7.99
N ALA A 127 18.08 -9.23 6.98
CA ALA A 127 18.96 -9.66 5.92
C ALA A 127 19.60 -8.44 5.22
N PHE A 128 18.80 -7.49 4.80
CA PHE A 128 19.24 -6.28 4.13
C PHE A 128 20.18 -5.40 4.97
N LEU A 129 19.95 -5.30 6.30
CA LEU A 129 20.72 -4.38 7.17
C LEU A 129 21.95 -5.04 7.80
N LEU A 130 21.95 -6.37 7.98
CA LEU A 130 22.95 -7.08 8.79
C LEU A 130 23.83 -8.03 7.96
N ASP A 131 23.48 -8.25 6.69
CA ASP A 131 24.25 -9.06 5.76
C ASP A 131 24.81 -8.12 4.66
N PRO A 132 25.75 -7.25 4.99
CA PRO A 132 26.41 -6.44 4.00
C PRO A 132 27.22 -7.42 3.13
N GLU A 133 26.86 -7.57 1.87
CA GLU A 133 27.79 -8.11 0.90
C GLU A 133 29.01 -7.18 0.91
N ASP A 134 30.14 -7.70 1.39
CA ASP A 134 31.47 -7.07 1.40
C ASP A 134 31.94 -6.67 -0.01
#